data_0498c35b722d2fb4f20edf5702efbf26
#
_entry.id   0498c35b722d2fb4f20edf5702efbf26
#
_cell.length_a   1.000
_cell.length_b   1.000
_cell.length_c   1.000
_cell.angle_alpha   90.00
_cell.angle_beta   90.00
_cell.angle_gamma   90.00
#
_symmetry.space_group_name_H-M   'P 1'
#
loop_
_entity.id
_entity.type
_entity.pdbx_description
1 polymer ?
#
loop_
_entity_poly.entity_id
_entity_poly.type
_entity_poly.pdbx_seq_one_letter_code
_entity_poly.pdbx_strand_id
1 'polypeptide(L)'
;MRQSFKLPFLLIGAILIMGNSNSLLSLDKVISKFGWEKRIVLLIADNEDVNLIRGVETFFKEGACQNRNRNLELYKIIGDEITKYKIPKRYEGRRGIWLIGYDGGDKAYSRDLSFLNQLYEIIDEMPIRQNEMLHQDSRCD
;
A
#
# COMPACT_ATOMS: atom_id res chain seq x y z
N MET A 1 9.69 21.04 -75.07
CA MET A 1 10.52 20.59 -73.91
C MET A 1 9.71 20.79 -72.63
N ARG A 2 9.22 19.72 -72.06
CA ARG A 2 8.52 19.75 -70.79
C ARG A 2 9.52 19.37 -69.72
N GLN A 3 9.88 20.30 -68.87
CA GLN A 3 10.66 20.02 -67.66
C GLN A 3 9.68 19.58 -66.55
N SER A 4 9.84 18.33 -66.16
CA SER A 4 9.15 17.78 -64.99
C SER A 4 9.86 18.28 -63.76
N PHE A 5 9.24 19.18 -63.02
CA PHE A 5 9.63 19.52 -61.67
C PHE A 5 9.16 18.40 -60.75
N LYS A 6 10.08 17.55 -60.28
CA LYS A 6 9.83 16.61 -59.19
C LYS A 6 10.04 17.38 -57.88
N LEU A 7 8.93 17.68 -57.19
CA LEU A 7 9.00 18.13 -55.83
C LEU A 7 9.43 16.94 -54.93
N PRO A 8 10.45 17.11 -54.08
CA PRO A 8 10.74 16.11 -53.07
C PRO A 8 9.70 16.22 -51.96
N PHE A 9 9.01 15.15 -51.75
CA PHE A 9 8.16 14.97 -50.57
C PHE A 9 9.08 14.92 -49.34
N LEU A 10 9.12 16.00 -48.59
CA LEU A 10 9.69 16.04 -47.26
C LEU A 10 8.72 15.35 -46.33
N LEU A 11 8.97 14.06 -46.04
CA LEU A 11 8.38 13.35 -44.96
C LEU A 11 8.91 13.94 -43.66
N ILE A 12 8.17 14.88 -43.07
CA ILE A 12 8.41 15.33 -41.71
C ILE A 12 7.86 14.19 -40.83
N GLY A 13 8.75 13.28 -40.43
CA GLY A 13 8.46 12.32 -39.39
C GLY A 13 8.23 13.07 -38.08
N ALA A 14 6.96 13.21 -37.69
CA ALA A 14 6.64 13.64 -36.36
C ALA A 14 7.14 12.56 -35.39
N ILE A 15 8.28 12.79 -34.77
CA ILE A 15 8.73 12.01 -33.64
C ILE A 15 7.77 12.37 -32.48
N LEU A 16 6.75 11.53 -32.29
CA LEU A 16 5.98 11.54 -31.06
C LEU A 16 6.91 11.09 -29.94
N ILE A 17 7.54 12.05 -29.29
CA ILE A 17 8.18 11.80 -28.00
C ILE A 17 7.02 11.52 -27.03
N MET A 18 6.68 10.24 -26.90
CA MET A 18 5.87 9.79 -25.78
C MET A 18 6.75 9.96 -24.54
N GLY A 19 6.64 11.12 -23.91
CA GLY A 19 7.18 11.32 -22.58
C GLY A 19 6.52 10.33 -21.66
N ASN A 20 7.24 9.28 -21.25
CA ASN A 20 6.89 8.50 -20.10
C ASN A 20 6.94 9.44 -18.90
N SER A 21 5.85 10.11 -18.61
CA SER A 21 5.66 10.72 -17.31
C SER A 21 5.43 9.56 -16.35
N ASN A 22 6.51 9.08 -15.73
CA ASN A 22 6.42 8.23 -14.54
C ASN A 22 5.79 9.08 -13.43
N SER A 23 4.45 9.22 -13.47
CA SER A 23 3.70 9.85 -12.40
C SER A 23 3.80 8.94 -11.18
N LEU A 24 4.27 9.49 -10.05
CA LEU A 24 4.30 8.79 -8.78
C LEU A 24 2.87 8.38 -8.37
N LEU A 25 2.75 7.17 -7.84
CA LEU A 25 1.51 6.70 -7.24
C LEU A 25 1.28 7.45 -5.92
N SER A 26 0.11 8.05 -5.76
CA SER A 26 -0.26 8.63 -4.47
C SER A 26 -0.57 7.52 -3.47
N LEU A 27 0.20 7.44 -2.38
CA LEU A 27 -0.04 6.44 -1.34
C LEU A 27 -1.42 6.63 -0.69
N ASP A 28 -1.87 7.87 -0.49
CA ASP A 28 -3.22 8.15 0.00
C ASP A 28 -4.31 7.59 -0.93
N LYS A 29 -4.13 7.69 -2.23
CA LYS A 29 -5.08 7.10 -3.19
C LYS A 29 -5.05 5.58 -3.16
N VAL A 30 -3.89 4.98 -2.97
CA VAL A 30 -3.78 3.52 -2.83
C VAL A 30 -4.51 3.07 -1.57
N ILE A 31 -4.26 3.71 -0.44
CA ILE A 31 -4.93 3.40 0.83
C ILE A 31 -6.45 3.59 0.71
N SER A 32 -6.89 4.67 0.05
CA SER A 32 -8.32 4.96 -0.11
C SER A 32 -9.09 3.90 -0.91
N LYS A 33 -8.42 3.13 -1.78
CA LYS A 33 -9.04 2.02 -2.51
C LYS A 33 -9.52 0.90 -1.60
N PHE A 34 -8.94 0.77 -0.41
CA PHE A 34 -9.35 -0.21 0.59
C PHE A 34 -10.43 0.33 1.54
N GLY A 35 -10.77 1.60 1.43
CA GLY A 35 -11.68 2.29 2.34
C GLY A 35 -13.01 1.55 2.53
N TRP A 36 -13.39 1.36 3.81
CA TRP A 36 -14.60 0.67 4.27
C TRP A 36 -14.68 -0.83 3.98
N GLU A 37 -13.74 -1.39 3.23
CA GLU A 37 -13.69 -2.82 2.95
C GLU A 37 -12.58 -3.52 3.75
N LYS A 38 -11.44 -2.85 3.92
CA LYS A 38 -10.25 -3.41 4.56
C LYS A 38 -9.63 -2.45 5.56
N ARG A 39 -9.12 -3.02 6.65
CA ARG A 39 -8.08 -2.42 7.48
C ARG A 39 -6.74 -2.78 6.89
N ILE A 40 -5.76 -1.92 7.01
CA ILE A 40 -4.45 -2.13 6.41
C ILE A 40 -3.38 -2.08 7.50
N VAL A 41 -2.48 -3.03 7.45
CA VAL A 41 -1.16 -2.89 8.04
C VAL A 41 -0.23 -2.39 6.93
N LEU A 42 0.23 -1.15 7.08
CA LEU A 42 1.23 -0.56 6.20
C LEU A 42 2.61 -0.78 6.81
N LEU A 43 3.47 -1.48 6.09
CA LEU A 43 4.88 -1.64 6.42
C LEU A 43 5.72 -0.77 5.50
N ILE A 44 6.47 0.16 6.07
CA ILE A 44 7.51 0.91 5.36
C ILE A 44 8.85 0.53 6.00
N ALA A 45 9.74 -0.05 5.20
CA ALA A 45 11.02 -0.57 5.68
C ALA A 45 12.12 -0.42 4.64
N ASP A 46 13.37 -0.38 5.08
CA ASP A 46 14.53 -0.50 4.19
C ASP A 46 14.86 -1.98 3.95
N ASN A 47 15.67 -2.24 2.93
CA ASN A 47 16.12 -3.60 2.61
C ASN A 47 16.89 -4.26 3.76
N GLU A 48 17.56 -3.47 4.61
CA GLU A 48 18.32 -3.94 5.77
C GLU A 48 17.44 -4.33 6.96
N ASP A 49 16.19 -3.91 6.99
CA ASP A 49 15.23 -4.21 8.07
C ASP A 49 14.69 -5.66 7.97
N VAL A 50 15.56 -6.62 7.74
CA VAL A 50 15.22 -8.03 7.44
C VAL A 50 14.34 -8.65 8.52
N ASN A 51 14.63 -8.41 9.79
CA ASN A 51 13.88 -8.97 10.92
C ASN A 51 12.47 -8.38 10.98
N LEU A 52 12.33 -7.07 10.77
CA LEU A 52 11.04 -6.39 10.74
C LEU A 52 10.17 -6.91 9.60
N ILE A 53 10.72 -6.97 8.40
CA ILE A 53 10.02 -7.45 7.20
C ILE A 53 9.57 -8.90 7.39
N ARG A 54 10.48 -9.78 7.78
CA ARG A 54 10.17 -11.19 8.01
C ARG A 54 9.14 -11.39 9.10
N GLY A 55 9.24 -10.67 10.20
CA GLY A 55 8.29 -10.76 11.31
C GLY A 55 6.88 -10.38 10.90
N VAL A 56 6.73 -9.30 10.14
CA VAL A 56 5.41 -8.87 9.61
C VAL A 56 4.86 -9.88 8.61
N GLU A 57 5.68 -10.34 7.68
CA GLU A 57 5.27 -11.34 6.68
C GLU A 57 4.84 -12.67 7.34
N THR A 58 5.59 -13.13 8.34
CA THR A 58 5.27 -14.33 9.11
C THR A 58 3.95 -14.17 9.85
N PHE A 59 3.73 -13.02 10.50
CA PHE A 59 2.47 -12.72 11.17
C PHE A 59 1.27 -12.85 10.22
N PHE A 60 1.37 -12.31 9.01
CA PHE A 60 0.28 -12.41 8.02
C PHE A 60 0.12 -13.81 7.46
N LYS A 61 1.19 -14.57 7.28
CA LYS A 61 1.16 -15.95 6.80
C LYS A 61 0.54 -16.89 7.83
N GLU A 62 1.01 -16.82 9.07
CA GLU A 62 0.53 -17.70 10.15
C GLU A 62 -0.85 -17.31 10.65
N GLY A 63 -1.16 -16.02 10.68
CA GLY A 63 -2.44 -15.49 11.13
C GLY A 63 -3.48 -15.28 10.02
N ALA A 64 -3.38 -15.99 8.90
CA ALA A 64 -4.23 -15.74 7.73
C ALA A 64 -5.74 -15.77 8.04
N CYS A 65 -6.21 -16.71 8.83
CA CYS A 65 -7.61 -16.78 9.23
C CYS A 65 -8.01 -15.60 10.12
N GLN A 66 -7.24 -15.30 11.14
CA GLN A 66 -7.49 -14.20 12.08
C GLN A 66 -7.45 -12.84 11.37
N ASN A 67 -6.55 -12.69 10.39
CA ASN A 67 -6.46 -11.46 9.58
C ASN A 67 -7.68 -11.31 8.67
N ARG A 68 -8.10 -12.37 7.98
CA ARG A 68 -9.34 -12.34 7.18
C ARG A 68 -10.57 -12.01 8.01
N ASN A 69 -10.66 -12.59 9.19
CA ASN A 69 -11.75 -12.33 10.13
C ASN A 69 -11.87 -10.84 10.50
N ARG A 70 -10.76 -10.13 10.52
CA ARG A 70 -10.69 -8.70 10.83
C ARG A 70 -10.64 -7.81 9.57
N ASN A 71 -10.82 -8.38 8.40
CA ASN A 71 -10.65 -7.68 7.12
C ASN A 71 -9.31 -6.93 7.06
N LEU A 72 -8.24 -7.55 7.56
CA LEU A 72 -6.92 -6.97 7.67
C LEU A 72 -6.03 -7.44 6.54
N GLU A 73 -5.44 -6.50 5.80
CA GLU A 73 -4.49 -6.78 4.73
C GLU A 73 -3.14 -6.11 4.97
N LEU A 74 -2.09 -6.72 4.43
CA LEU A 74 -0.74 -6.18 4.46
C LEU A 74 -0.45 -5.41 3.18
N TYR A 75 0.03 -4.18 3.34
CA TYR A 75 0.60 -3.38 2.27
C TYR A 75 2.06 -3.04 2.60
N LYS A 76 2.99 -3.46 1.74
CA LYS A 76 4.43 -3.31 1.97
C LYS A 76 5.03 -2.32 0.98
N ILE A 77 5.88 -1.43 1.50
CA ILE A 77 6.75 -0.56 0.72
C ILE A 77 8.17 -0.75 1.26
N ILE A 78 9.03 -1.45 0.51
CA ILE A 78 10.35 -1.87 0.99
C ILE A 78 11.44 -1.30 0.09
N GLY A 79 12.45 -0.68 0.70
CA GLY A 79 13.62 -0.17 0.02
C GLY A 79 13.28 0.85 -1.06
N ASP A 80 13.78 0.62 -2.27
CA ASP A 80 13.61 1.54 -3.40
C ASP A 80 12.17 1.66 -3.91
N GLU A 81 11.27 0.77 -3.48
CA GLU A 81 9.84 0.88 -3.83
C GLU A 81 9.24 2.20 -3.35
N ILE A 82 9.77 2.79 -2.28
CA ILE A 82 9.29 4.07 -1.75
C ILE A 82 9.38 5.21 -2.78
N THR A 83 10.33 5.13 -3.70
CA THR A 83 10.51 6.14 -4.76
C THR A 83 9.39 6.14 -5.80
N LYS A 84 8.58 5.08 -5.84
CA LYS A 84 7.42 4.95 -6.74
C LYS A 84 6.19 5.68 -6.22
N TYR A 85 6.23 6.14 -4.98
CA TYR A 85 5.08 6.74 -4.30
C TYR A 85 5.29 8.21 -3.97
N LYS A 86 4.21 8.97 -4.10
CA LYS A 86 4.07 10.24 -3.41
C LYS A 86 3.65 9.95 -1.97
N ILE A 87 4.58 10.14 -1.04
CA ILE A 87 4.40 9.81 0.37
C ILE A 87 3.78 11.01 1.11
N PRO A 88 2.66 10.82 1.82
CA PRO A 88 2.11 11.86 2.69
C PRO A 88 3.08 12.22 3.82
N LYS A 89 3.02 13.47 4.29
CA LYS A 89 3.91 13.96 5.36
C LYS A 89 3.90 13.08 6.61
N ARG A 90 2.75 12.50 6.98
CA ARG A 90 2.62 11.65 8.17
C ARG A 90 3.48 10.38 8.11
N TYR A 91 3.88 9.93 6.92
CA TYR A 91 4.75 8.77 6.71
C TYR A 91 6.16 9.15 6.25
N GLU A 92 6.37 10.41 5.86
CA GLU A 92 7.63 10.86 5.25
C GLU A 92 8.81 10.68 6.20
N GLY A 93 9.87 10.03 5.70
CA GLY A 93 11.08 9.76 6.47
C GLY A 93 10.89 8.80 7.65
N ARG A 94 9.76 8.12 7.76
CA ARG A 94 9.45 7.21 8.86
C ARG A 94 9.38 5.77 8.37
N ARG A 95 9.98 4.88 9.14
CA ARG A 95 9.90 3.42 8.96
C ARG A 95 9.11 2.80 10.08
N GLY A 96 8.47 1.68 9.81
CA GLY A 96 7.73 0.95 10.82
C GLY A 96 6.41 0.36 10.31
N ILE A 97 5.52 0.12 11.24
CA ILE A 97 4.25 -0.56 11.04
C ILE A 97 3.13 0.39 11.45
N TRP A 98 2.21 0.67 10.53
CA TRP A 98 0.99 1.45 10.82
C TRP A 98 -0.23 0.56 10.71
N LEU A 99 -1.16 0.70 11.65
CA LEU A 99 -2.51 0.19 11.51
C LEU A 99 -3.40 1.32 10.97
N ILE A 100 -4.01 1.09 9.82
CA ILE A 100 -4.91 2.03 9.15
C ILE A 100 -6.33 1.45 9.20
N GLY A 101 -7.28 2.24 9.68
CA GLY A 101 -8.68 1.84 9.77
C GLY A 101 -9.43 1.94 8.45
N TYR A 102 -10.71 1.58 8.46
CA TYR A 102 -11.60 1.65 7.30
C TYR A 102 -11.75 3.07 6.73
N ASP A 103 -11.63 4.08 7.56
CA ASP A 103 -11.70 5.50 7.17
C ASP A 103 -10.40 6.04 6.55
N GLY A 104 -9.38 5.18 6.40
CA GLY A 104 -8.06 5.56 5.91
C GLY A 104 -7.19 6.28 6.94
N GLY A 105 -7.67 6.47 8.16
CA GLY A 105 -6.92 7.10 9.24
C GLY A 105 -6.01 6.15 9.99
N ASP A 106 -4.86 6.68 10.44
CA ASP A 106 -3.91 5.93 11.26
C ASP A 106 -4.50 5.69 12.65
N LYS A 107 -4.51 4.45 13.10
CA LYS A 107 -5.04 4.04 14.42
C LYS A 107 -3.92 3.73 15.41
N ALA A 108 -2.79 3.24 14.92
CA ALA A 108 -1.63 2.93 15.73
C ALA A 108 -0.36 2.88 14.87
N TYR A 109 0.78 3.05 15.51
CA TYR A 109 2.09 2.99 14.86
C TYR A 109 3.14 2.45 15.82
N SER A 110 4.06 1.65 15.30
CA SER A 110 5.26 1.25 16.01
C SER A 110 6.41 0.90 15.06
N ARG A 111 7.62 1.05 15.53
CA ARG A 111 8.83 0.54 14.85
C ARG A 111 9.22 -0.86 15.33
N ASP A 112 8.55 -1.37 16.34
CA ASP A 112 8.86 -2.62 17.02
C ASP A 112 7.89 -3.73 16.62
N LEU A 113 8.44 -4.93 16.36
CA LEU A 113 7.64 -6.13 16.07
C LEU A 113 6.69 -6.53 17.21
N SER A 114 7.01 -6.19 18.45
CA SER A 114 6.14 -6.47 19.60
C SER A 114 4.75 -5.85 19.45
N PHE A 115 4.62 -4.80 18.64
CA PHE A 115 3.35 -4.20 18.27
C PHE A 115 2.35 -5.19 17.67
N LEU A 116 2.84 -6.17 16.91
CA LEU A 116 1.98 -7.20 16.31
C LEU A 116 1.26 -8.05 17.35
N ASN A 117 1.84 -8.20 18.54
CA ASN A 117 1.20 -8.93 19.64
C ASN A 117 -0.05 -8.23 20.20
N GLN A 118 -0.15 -6.92 19.99
CA GLN A 118 -1.27 -6.08 20.45
C GLN A 118 -2.26 -5.76 19.33
N LEU A 119 -1.92 -6.09 18.09
CA LEU A 119 -2.64 -5.62 16.90
C LEU A 119 -4.11 -6.08 16.90
N TYR A 120 -4.37 -7.34 17.22
CA TYR A 120 -5.73 -7.87 17.25
C TYR A 120 -6.56 -7.26 18.38
N GLU A 121 -5.97 -7.05 19.53
CA GLU A 121 -6.63 -6.39 20.66
C GLU A 121 -7.04 -4.96 20.28
N ILE A 122 -6.13 -4.21 19.70
CA ILE A 122 -6.41 -2.84 19.23
C ILE A 122 -7.58 -2.83 18.23
N ILE A 123 -7.58 -3.75 17.28
CA ILE A 123 -8.65 -3.86 16.29
C ILE A 123 -9.97 -4.26 16.97
N ASP A 124 -9.94 -5.26 17.84
CA ASP A 124 -11.14 -5.81 18.46
C ASP A 124 -11.83 -4.83 19.42
N GLU A 125 -11.12 -3.83 19.92
CA GLU A 125 -11.70 -2.73 20.71
C GLU A 125 -12.38 -1.64 19.84
N MET A 126 -12.18 -1.65 18.51
CA MET A 126 -12.81 -0.66 17.63
C MET A 126 -14.33 -0.87 17.57
N PRO A 127 -15.17 0.18 17.65
CA PRO A 127 -16.63 0.07 17.64
C PRO A 127 -17.18 -0.72 16.44
N ILE A 128 -16.66 -0.46 15.23
CA ILE A 128 -17.10 -1.17 14.02
C ILE A 128 -16.74 -2.64 14.10
N ARG A 129 -15.57 -2.98 14.64
CA ARG A 129 -15.14 -4.36 14.82
C ARG A 129 -16.01 -5.10 15.83
N GLN A 130 -16.40 -4.45 16.92
CA GLN A 130 -17.30 -5.03 17.89
C GLN A 130 -18.66 -5.38 17.26
N ASN A 131 -19.16 -4.51 16.40
CA ASN A 131 -20.38 -4.79 15.63
C ASN A 131 -20.17 -5.94 14.64
N GLU A 132 -19.03 -6.01 13.97
CA GLU A 132 -18.67 -7.14 13.10
C GLU A 132 -18.70 -8.47 13.86
N MET A 133 -18.09 -8.52 15.05
CA MET A 133 -18.03 -9.73 15.88
C MET A 133 -19.42 -10.24 16.29
N LEU A 134 -20.39 -9.35 16.46
CA LEU A 134 -21.77 -9.73 16.77
C LEU A 134 -22.49 -10.41 15.59
N HIS A 135 -22.06 -10.14 14.35
CA HIS A 135 -22.72 -10.58 13.12
C HIS A 135 -21.90 -11.56 12.29
N GLN A 136 -20.65 -11.81 12.67
CA GLN A 136 -19.76 -12.75 12.00
C GLN A 136 -19.81 -14.12 12.66
N ASP A 137 -19.99 -15.15 11.84
CA ASP A 137 -19.71 -16.53 12.23
C ASP A 137 -18.24 -16.82 11.90
N SER A 138 -17.33 -16.37 12.76
CA SER A 138 -15.90 -16.54 12.54
C SER A 138 -15.37 -17.71 13.36
N ARG A 139 -14.90 -18.72 12.68
CA ARG A 139 -14.19 -19.85 13.27
C ARG A 139 -12.77 -19.87 12.71
N CYS A 140 -11.85 -19.35 13.52
CA CYS A 140 -10.42 -19.55 13.33
C CYS A 140 -9.95 -20.42 14.49
N ASP A 141 -9.97 -21.72 14.29
CA ASP A 141 -9.45 -22.70 15.23
C ASP A 141 -7.94 -22.87 15.08
#